data_ca2b4df23de80935954fa1cce3936608
#
_entry.id   ca2b4df23de80935954fa1cce3936608
#
_cell.length_a   1.000
_cell.length_b   1.000
_cell.length_c   1.000
_cell.angle_alpha   90.00
_cell.angle_beta   90.00
_cell.angle_gamma   90.00
#
_symmetry.space_group_name_H-M   'P 1'
#
loop_
_entity.id
_entity.type
_entity.pdbx_description
1 polymer ?
#
loop_
_entity_poly.entity_id
_entity_poly.type
_entity_poly.pdbx_seq_one_letter_code
_entity_poly.pdbx_strand_id
1 'polypeptide(L)'
;VNTPQCHIVHEDFRKILTATLEYFTEKGMGYYRKLQHEGYLRHLLVRRAVKTGEILVALVTSGQTGKEGMPQSLETEKVLLEEWKKTLLALKMEGSFAGILHIRNDTLADVVQSDETTVLYGKGYFYEELLGLKFQITPFSFFQTNSLGAEVLYETARGYVGETKDKVVFDLYSGTGTISQIIAPVAKKVVGVEIVEEAVGAARENAEANG
;
A
#
# COMPACT_ATOMS: atom_id res chain seq x y z
N VAL A 1 -9.03 5.57 15.75
CA VAL A 1 -9.84 4.45 16.28
C VAL A 1 -8.90 3.30 16.60
N ASN A 2 -8.91 2.84 17.84
CA ASN A 2 -8.12 1.69 18.25
C ASN A 2 -8.98 0.42 18.12
N THR A 3 -8.55 -0.54 17.31
CA THR A 3 -9.29 -1.79 17.06
C THR A 3 -8.39 -3.02 17.27
N PRO A 4 -7.80 -3.20 18.46
CA PRO A 4 -6.83 -4.27 18.71
C PRO A 4 -7.44 -5.67 18.61
N GLN A 5 -8.77 -5.77 18.69
CA GLN A 5 -9.52 -7.03 18.61
C GLN A 5 -10.17 -7.27 17.24
N CYS A 6 -9.78 -6.54 16.21
CA CYS A 6 -10.29 -6.77 14.86
C CYS A 6 -9.83 -8.15 14.34
N HIS A 7 -10.78 -9.03 14.01
CA HIS A 7 -10.51 -10.38 13.49
C HIS A 7 -10.58 -10.46 11.96
N ILE A 8 -10.91 -9.37 11.28
CA ILE A 8 -10.97 -9.32 9.80
C ILE A 8 -9.57 -9.22 9.21
N VAL A 9 -8.65 -8.55 9.91
CA VAL A 9 -7.27 -8.35 9.45
C VAL A 9 -6.32 -9.32 10.15
N HIS A 10 -5.21 -9.61 9.47
CA HIS A 10 -4.12 -10.41 10.03
C HIS A 10 -3.55 -9.79 11.32
N GLU A 11 -3.01 -10.62 12.21
CA GLU A 11 -2.45 -10.17 13.49
C GLU A 11 -1.33 -9.13 13.33
N ASP A 12 -0.54 -9.23 12.28
CA ASP A 12 0.52 -8.26 11.98
C ASP A 12 -0.01 -6.82 11.86
N PHE A 13 -1.19 -6.62 11.25
CA PHE A 13 -1.82 -5.28 11.18
C PHE A 13 -2.12 -4.72 12.57
N ARG A 14 -2.62 -5.58 13.48
CA ARG A 14 -2.95 -5.16 14.85
C ARG A 14 -1.71 -4.80 15.64
N LYS A 15 -0.63 -5.58 15.50
CA LYS A 15 0.67 -5.28 16.12
C LYS A 15 1.23 -3.94 15.66
N ILE A 16 1.23 -3.69 14.34
CA ILE A 16 1.71 -2.44 13.77
C ILE A 16 0.86 -1.25 14.24
N LEU A 17 -0.48 -1.39 14.20
CA LEU A 17 -1.39 -0.34 14.66
C LEU A 17 -1.17 -0.01 16.14
N THR A 18 -1.11 -1.02 17.00
CA THR A 18 -0.93 -0.84 18.44
C THR A 18 0.40 -0.18 18.75
N ALA A 19 1.51 -0.70 18.21
CA ALA A 19 2.83 -0.13 18.45
C ALA A 19 2.94 1.32 17.93
N THR A 20 2.35 1.61 16.77
CA THR A 20 2.34 2.97 16.22
C THR A 20 1.52 3.91 17.11
N LEU A 21 0.33 3.49 17.55
CA LEU A 21 -0.53 4.29 18.40
C LEU A 21 0.11 4.57 19.75
N GLU A 22 0.67 3.56 20.41
CA GLU A 22 1.34 3.69 21.70
C GLU A 22 2.53 4.64 21.59
N TYR A 23 3.38 4.46 20.58
CA TYR A 23 4.55 5.29 20.35
C TYR A 23 4.19 6.78 20.18
N PHE A 24 3.28 7.11 19.26
CA PHE A 24 2.93 8.51 19.01
C PHE A 24 2.11 9.13 20.14
N THR A 25 1.33 8.35 20.89
CA THR A 25 0.66 8.81 22.10
C THR A 25 1.65 9.16 23.20
N GLU A 26 2.66 8.32 23.43
CA GLU A 26 3.73 8.60 24.41
C GLU A 26 4.53 9.85 24.05
N LYS A 27 4.76 10.08 22.75
CA LYS A 27 5.43 11.29 22.24
C LYS A 27 4.53 12.54 22.22
N GLY A 28 3.26 12.42 22.62
CA GLY A 28 2.30 13.52 22.65
C GLY A 28 1.90 14.04 21.26
N MET A 29 2.03 13.21 20.20
CA MET A 29 1.66 13.61 18.84
C MET A 29 0.15 13.54 18.63
N GLY A 30 -0.41 14.63 18.08
CA GLY A 30 -1.83 14.76 17.79
C GLY A 30 -2.22 14.23 16.42
N TYR A 31 -3.48 13.81 16.32
CA TYR A 31 -4.05 13.46 15.01
C TYR A 31 -4.53 14.70 14.25
N TYR A 32 -4.54 14.61 12.92
CA TYR A 32 -5.03 15.67 12.03
C TYR A 32 -6.55 15.82 12.12
N ARG A 33 -7.01 17.04 12.43
CA ARG A 33 -8.42 17.41 12.53
C ARG A 33 -8.88 17.98 11.19
N LYS A 34 -9.67 17.20 10.45
CA LYS A 34 -10.09 17.52 9.08
C LYS A 34 -10.81 18.87 8.95
N LEU A 35 -11.66 19.23 9.92
CA LEU A 35 -12.43 20.47 9.87
C LEU A 35 -11.59 21.70 10.20
N GLN A 36 -10.58 21.57 11.03
CA GLN A 36 -9.67 22.64 11.42
C GLN A 36 -8.43 22.72 10.52
N HIS A 37 -8.19 21.67 9.70
CA HIS A 37 -6.98 21.51 8.89
C HIS A 37 -5.68 21.60 9.72
N GLU A 38 -5.71 21.05 10.92
CA GLU A 38 -4.63 21.16 11.90
C GLU A 38 -4.35 19.82 12.59
N GLY A 39 -3.07 19.49 12.81
CA GLY A 39 -2.60 18.28 13.47
C GLY A 39 -1.56 17.54 12.64
N TYR A 40 -0.94 16.53 13.21
CA TYR A 40 0.21 15.85 12.60
C TYR A 40 -0.17 14.53 11.92
N LEU A 41 -0.72 13.55 12.68
CA LEU A 41 -0.99 12.20 12.19
C LEU A 41 -2.26 12.15 11.33
N ARG A 42 -2.13 11.76 10.07
CA ARG A 42 -3.26 11.69 9.12
C ARG A 42 -3.74 10.25 8.90
N HIS A 43 -2.87 9.38 8.41
CA HIS A 43 -3.21 7.99 8.12
C HIS A 43 -2.05 7.06 8.46
N LEU A 44 -2.38 5.83 8.83
CA LEU A 44 -1.46 4.70 8.84
C LEU A 44 -1.96 3.69 7.79
N LEU A 45 -1.22 3.56 6.71
CA LEU A 45 -1.48 2.58 5.67
C LEU A 45 -0.62 1.36 5.91
N VAL A 46 -1.24 0.19 6.00
CA VAL A 46 -0.55 -1.08 6.14
C VAL A 46 -1.03 -2.02 5.03
N ARG A 47 -0.11 -2.58 4.28
CA ARG A 47 -0.37 -3.61 3.28
C ARG A 47 0.44 -4.85 3.58
N ARG A 48 -0.15 -6.01 3.40
CA ARG A 48 0.51 -7.30 3.62
C ARG A 48 0.16 -8.24 2.47
N ALA A 49 1.19 -8.80 1.86
CA ALA A 49 1.03 -9.89 0.91
C ALA A 49 0.63 -11.18 1.63
N VAL A 50 -0.27 -11.92 1.04
CA VAL A 50 -0.75 -13.19 1.61
C VAL A 50 0.27 -14.31 1.35
N LYS A 51 0.79 -14.39 0.12
CA LYS A 51 1.71 -15.48 -0.28
C LYS A 51 3.17 -15.18 0.04
N THR A 52 3.63 -13.98 -0.18
CA THR A 52 5.03 -13.64 0.11
C THR A 52 5.27 -13.27 1.57
N GLY A 53 4.22 -12.88 2.30
CA GLY A 53 4.32 -12.40 3.68
C GLY A 53 5.00 -11.02 3.80
N GLU A 54 5.27 -10.34 2.68
CA GLU A 54 5.87 -9.00 2.67
C GLU A 54 4.89 -7.96 3.19
N ILE A 55 5.39 -7.02 4.01
CA ILE A 55 4.60 -5.96 4.65
C ILE A 55 5.15 -4.60 4.25
N LEU A 56 4.27 -3.72 3.78
CA LEU A 56 4.56 -2.32 3.52
C LEU A 56 3.77 -1.45 4.47
N VAL A 57 4.45 -0.58 5.19
CA VAL A 57 3.84 0.38 6.12
C VAL A 57 4.13 1.79 5.65
N ALA A 58 3.12 2.64 5.58
CA ALA A 58 3.28 4.05 5.30
C ALA A 58 2.56 4.90 6.35
N LEU A 59 3.30 5.74 7.05
CA LEU A 59 2.76 6.77 7.92
C LEU A 59 2.54 8.04 7.10
N VAL A 60 1.32 8.52 7.06
CA VAL A 60 0.95 9.78 6.40
C VAL A 60 0.79 10.86 7.45
N THR A 61 1.52 11.96 7.30
CA THR A 61 1.46 13.11 8.21
C THR A 61 1.19 14.40 7.44
N SER A 62 0.83 15.46 8.16
CA SER A 62 0.94 16.83 7.64
C SER A 62 2.40 17.31 7.75
N GLY A 63 2.76 18.32 6.97
CA GLY A 63 4.03 19.04 7.10
C GLY A 63 4.05 20.10 8.21
N GLN A 64 3.00 20.16 9.05
CA GLN A 64 2.87 21.15 10.11
C GLN A 64 3.83 20.87 11.27
N THR A 65 4.47 21.92 11.77
CA THR A 65 5.43 21.87 12.88
C THR A 65 5.23 23.03 13.87
N GLY A 66 5.86 22.95 15.04
CA GLY A 66 5.97 24.07 15.99
C GLY A 66 4.74 24.35 16.82
N LYS A 67 3.75 23.46 16.86
CA LYS A 67 2.55 23.55 17.70
C LYS A 67 2.42 22.34 18.61
N GLU A 68 1.54 22.44 19.60
CA GLU A 68 1.19 21.32 20.48
C GLU A 68 0.65 20.14 19.66
N GLY A 69 1.13 18.94 19.97
CA GLY A 69 0.76 17.74 19.24
C GLY A 69 1.43 17.56 17.88
N MET A 70 2.44 18.36 17.56
CA MET A 70 3.23 18.30 16.32
C MET A 70 4.73 18.28 16.62
N PRO A 71 5.57 17.81 15.70
CA PRO A 71 7.02 17.98 15.82
C PRO A 71 7.38 19.47 15.91
N GLN A 72 8.39 19.80 16.71
CA GLN A 72 8.82 21.21 16.88
C GLN A 72 9.51 21.75 15.62
N SER A 73 10.15 20.89 14.84
CA SER A 73 10.86 21.21 13.61
C SER A 73 10.99 19.98 12.72
N LEU A 74 11.43 20.15 11.49
CA LEU A 74 11.73 19.04 10.57
C LEU A 74 12.85 18.13 11.11
N GLU A 75 13.78 18.67 11.89
CA GLU A 75 14.85 17.86 12.49
C GLU A 75 14.32 16.97 13.60
N THR A 76 13.43 17.48 14.45
CA THR A 76 12.75 16.68 15.47
C THR A 76 11.82 15.65 14.86
N GLU A 77 11.19 15.96 13.73
CA GLU A 77 10.39 15.00 12.95
C GLU A 77 11.23 13.81 12.47
N LYS A 78 12.43 14.07 11.91
CA LYS A 78 13.33 13.00 11.46
C LYS A 78 13.71 12.06 12.61
N VAL A 79 14.06 12.61 13.77
CA VAL A 79 14.37 11.79 14.96
C VAL A 79 13.17 10.97 15.38
N LEU A 80 11.98 11.57 15.43
CA LEU A 80 10.73 10.91 15.79
C LEU A 80 10.42 9.73 14.84
N LEU A 81 10.58 9.92 13.54
CA LEU A 81 10.33 8.88 12.53
C LEU A 81 11.36 7.75 12.58
N GLU A 82 12.62 8.07 12.85
CA GLU A 82 13.69 7.08 13.03
C GLU A 82 13.46 6.19 14.26
N GLU A 83 13.00 6.76 15.37
CA GLU A 83 12.63 5.99 16.57
C GLU A 83 11.38 5.14 16.32
N TRP A 84 10.35 5.68 15.67
CA TRP A 84 9.16 4.92 15.27
C TRP A 84 9.52 3.72 14.37
N LYS A 85 10.37 3.93 13.38
CA LYS A 85 10.88 2.84 12.53
C LYS A 85 11.53 1.73 13.37
N LYS A 86 12.38 2.10 14.33
CA LYS A 86 13.05 1.12 15.22
C LYS A 86 12.02 0.35 16.06
N THR A 87 10.98 1.02 16.54
CA THR A 87 9.87 0.40 17.28
C THR A 87 9.18 -0.65 16.43
N LEU A 88 8.88 -0.35 15.15
CA LEU A 88 8.27 -1.32 14.24
C LEU A 88 9.19 -2.51 13.96
N LEU A 89 10.47 -2.25 13.67
CA LEU A 89 11.45 -3.31 13.35
C LEU A 89 11.72 -4.25 14.54
N ALA A 90 11.44 -3.84 15.77
CA ALA A 90 11.54 -4.67 16.96
C ALA A 90 10.34 -5.61 17.18
N LEU A 91 9.25 -5.46 16.41
CA LEU A 91 8.05 -6.29 16.54
C LEU A 91 8.32 -7.72 16.07
N LYS A 92 7.80 -8.69 16.82
CA LYS A 92 7.76 -10.09 16.37
C LYS A 92 6.57 -10.29 15.44
N MET A 93 6.83 -10.24 14.15
CA MET A 93 5.87 -10.39 13.08
C MET A 93 5.89 -11.80 12.51
N GLU A 94 4.78 -12.24 11.90
CA GLU A 94 4.77 -13.44 11.07
C GLU A 94 5.34 -13.12 9.69
N GLY A 95 4.92 -11.99 9.11
CA GLY A 95 5.50 -11.47 7.86
C GLY A 95 6.81 -10.70 8.09
N SER A 96 7.36 -10.16 7.01
CA SER A 96 8.58 -9.36 7.02
C SER A 96 8.35 -7.98 6.42
N PHE A 97 8.95 -6.95 7.00
CA PHE A 97 8.87 -5.60 6.43
C PHE A 97 9.64 -5.52 5.10
N ALA A 98 8.94 -5.33 4.00
CA ALA A 98 9.51 -4.96 2.71
C ALA A 98 9.87 -3.47 2.69
N GLY A 99 9.05 -2.63 3.33
CA GLY A 99 9.31 -1.22 3.45
C GLY A 99 8.54 -0.53 4.58
N ILE A 100 9.15 0.54 5.10
CA ILE A 100 8.52 1.49 6.03
C ILE A 100 8.73 2.87 5.43
N LEU A 101 7.63 3.58 5.20
CA LEU A 101 7.61 4.85 4.49
C LEU A 101 7.06 5.96 5.39
N HIS A 102 7.51 7.16 5.14
CA HIS A 102 6.87 8.39 5.58
C HIS A 102 6.34 9.14 4.36
N ILE A 103 5.08 9.52 4.38
CA ILE A 103 4.40 10.27 3.33
C ILE A 103 3.92 11.58 3.93
N ARG A 104 4.38 12.69 3.37
CA ARG A 104 3.85 14.01 3.69
C ARG A 104 2.67 14.32 2.78
N ASN A 105 1.58 14.78 3.37
CA ASN A 105 0.36 15.15 2.65
C ASN A 105 -0.25 16.39 3.32
N ASP A 106 -0.19 17.52 2.64
CA ASP A 106 -0.76 18.79 3.07
C ASP A 106 -2.04 19.17 2.31
N THR A 107 -2.55 18.27 1.46
CA THR A 107 -3.81 18.49 0.75
C THR A 107 -4.98 18.63 1.74
N LEU A 108 -5.92 19.49 1.41
CA LEU A 108 -7.15 19.65 2.22
C LEU A 108 -8.10 18.45 2.05
N ALA A 109 -8.01 17.75 0.93
CA ALA A 109 -8.82 16.57 0.66
C ALA A 109 -8.42 15.39 1.56
N ASP A 110 -9.42 14.60 1.97
CA ASP A 110 -9.21 13.38 2.77
C ASP A 110 -8.86 12.19 1.85
N VAL A 111 -7.78 12.36 1.11
CA VAL A 111 -7.25 11.31 0.22
C VAL A 111 -5.83 10.96 0.62
N VAL A 112 -5.48 9.69 0.48
CA VAL A 112 -4.08 9.25 0.64
C VAL A 112 -3.35 9.60 -0.65
N GLN A 113 -2.75 10.79 -0.64
CA GLN A 113 -1.94 11.33 -1.73
C GLN A 113 -0.57 11.71 -1.17
N SER A 114 0.43 11.83 -1.99
CA SER A 114 1.79 12.18 -1.60
C SER A 114 2.22 13.49 -2.19
N ASP A 115 2.60 14.44 -1.33
CA ASP A 115 3.40 15.60 -1.73
C ASP A 115 4.89 15.22 -1.70
N GLU A 116 5.28 14.37 -0.75
CA GLU A 116 6.63 13.84 -0.61
C GLU A 116 6.59 12.44 0.01
N THR A 117 7.34 11.50 -0.55
CA THR A 117 7.50 10.14 0.01
C THR A 117 8.96 9.87 0.35
N THR A 118 9.22 9.55 1.61
CA THR A 118 10.54 9.16 2.11
C THR A 118 10.53 7.69 2.50
N VAL A 119 11.48 6.92 1.98
CA VAL A 119 11.71 5.52 2.39
C VAL A 119 12.57 5.51 3.66
N LEU A 120 11.99 5.15 4.80
CA LEU A 120 12.69 5.03 6.08
C LEU A 120 13.42 3.69 6.21
N TYR A 121 12.87 2.63 5.60
CA TYR A 121 13.47 1.29 5.59
C TYR A 121 13.03 0.52 4.35
N GLY A 122 13.94 -0.29 3.79
CA GLY A 122 13.67 -1.22 2.72
C GLY A 122 13.31 -0.55 1.39
N LYS A 123 12.15 -0.91 0.83
CA LYS A 123 11.69 -0.50 -0.50
C LYS A 123 10.40 0.32 -0.42
N GLY A 124 10.08 1.08 -1.47
CA GLY A 124 8.80 1.79 -1.64
C GLY A 124 7.64 0.89 -2.10
N TYR A 125 7.84 -0.42 -2.15
CA TYR A 125 6.88 -1.39 -2.67
C TYR A 125 7.07 -2.76 -2.01
N PHE A 126 6.11 -3.64 -2.22
CA PHE A 126 6.19 -5.06 -1.88
C PHE A 126 5.67 -5.91 -3.04
N TYR A 127 5.90 -7.22 -2.96
CA TYR A 127 5.40 -8.15 -3.95
C TYR A 127 4.28 -9.04 -3.40
N GLU A 128 3.23 -9.19 -4.19
CA GLU A 128 2.21 -10.23 -4.00
C GLU A 128 2.21 -11.18 -5.18
N GLU A 129 1.80 -12.42 -4.97
CA GLU A 129 1.66 -13.43 -6.00
C GLU A 129 0.17 -13.79 -6.18
N LEU A 130 -0.32 -13.73 -7.43
CA LEU A 130 -1.64 -14.19 -7.82
C LEU A 130 -1.55 -15.12 -9.02
N LEU A 131 -2.09 -16.34 -8.87
CA LEU A 131 -2.14 -17.36 -9.92
C LEU A 131 -0.76 -17.62 -10.56
N GLY A 132 0.31 -17.58 -9.76
CA GLY A 132 1.69 -17.79 -10.21
C GLY A 132 2.37 -16.57 -10.83
N LEU A 133 1.67 -15.45 -10.98
CA LEU A 133 2.23 -14.18 -11.45
C LEU A 133 2.58 -13.29 -10.26
N LYS A 134 3.70 -12.56 -10.38
CA LYS A 134 4.22 -11.69 -9.34
C LYS A 134 3.93 -10.23 -9.66
N PHE A 135 3.32 -9.52 -8.70
CA PHE A 135 2.93 -8.13 -8.86
C PHE A 135 3.62 -7.23 -7.86
N GLN A 136 4.27 -6.17 -8.36
CA GLN A 136 4.82 -5.10 -7.54
C GLN A 136 3.71 -4.14 -7.16
N ILE A 137 3.59 -3.86 -5.85
CA ILE A 137 2.50 -3.05 -5.29
C ILE A 137 3.09 -1.91 -4.47
N THR A 138 2.75 -0.68 -4.84
CA THR A 138 3.12 0.55 -4.11
C THR A 138 2.04 0.94 -3.10
N PRO A 139 2.26 1.93 -2.22
CA PRO A 139 1.21 2.45 -1.33
C PRO A 139 -0.04 2.91 -2.07
N PHE A 140 0.11 3.44 -3.28
CA PHE A 140 -0.96 4.07 -4.06
C PHE A 140 -1.58 3.15 -5.12
N SER A 141 -0.94 2.02 -5.44
CA SER A 141 -1.47 1.05 -6.40
C SER A 141 -2.80 0.50 -5.93
N PHE A 142 -3.81 0.52 -6.80
CA PHE A 142 -4.99 -0.29 -6.55
C PHE A 142 -4.62 -1.78 -6.67
N PHE A 143 -4.94 -2.53 -5.65
CA PHE A 143 -4.79 -3.99 -5.63
C PHE A 143 -5.84 -4.59 -4.69
N GLN A 144 -6.42 -5.74 -5.06
CA GLN A 144 -7.43 -6.40 -4.24
C GLN A 144 -6.85 -6.79 -2.88
N THR A 145 -7.52 -6.35 -1.81
CA THR A 145 -7.06 -6.57 -0.44
C THR A 145 -7.18 -8.02 0.01
N ASN A 146 -8.11 -8.78 -0.59
CA ASN A 146 -8.26 -10.22 -0.39
C ASN A 146 -7.66 -10.96 -1.59
N SER A 147 -6.36 -11.26 -1.53
CA SER A 147 -5.63 -11.91 -2.63
C SER A 147 -6.19 -13.29 -2.97
N LEU A 148 -6.59 -14.09 -1.98
CA LEU A 148 -7.18 -15.42 -2.23
C LEU A 148 -8.55 -15.31 -2.91
N GLY A 149 -9.39 -14.37 -2.49
CA GLY A 149 -10.66 -14.09 -3.15
C GLY A 149 -10.46 -13.50 -4.57
N ALA A 150 -9.41 -12.71 -4.76
CA ALA A 150 -9.05 -12.17 -6.07
C ALA A 150 -8.64 -13.27 -7.05
N GLU A 151 -7.89 -14.29 -6.62
CA GLU A 151 -7.55 -15.45 -7.46
C GLU A 151 -8.79 -16.16 -7.97
N VAL A 152 -9.76 -16.45 -7.09
CA VAL A 152 -11.03 -17.09 -7.48
C VAL A 152 -11.80 -16.22 -8.47
N LEU A 153 -11.88 -14.90 -8.21
CA LEU A 153 -12.54 -13.95 -9.10
C LEU A 153 -11.89 -13.94 -10.49
N TYR A 154 -10.58 -13.86 -10.53
CA TYR A 154 -9.84 -13.73 -11.80
C TYR A 154 -9.79 -15.04 -12.59
N GLU A 155 -9.72 -16.20 -11.92
CA GLU A 155 -9.90 -17.51 -12.58
C GLU A 155 -11.29 -17.64 -13.18
N THR A 156 -12.32 -17.22 -12.45
CA THR A 156 -13.70 -17.23 -12.94
C THR A 156 -13.86 -16.31 -14.17
N ALA A 157 -13.32 -15.09 -14.09
CA ALA A 157 -13.33 -14.16 -15.23
C ALA A 157 -12.59 -14.73 -16.44
N ARG A 158 -11.41 -15.34 -16.25
CA ARG A 158 -10.64 -16.02 -17.29
C ARG A 158 -11.45 -17.17 -17.91
N GLY A 159 -12.17 -17.92 -17.07
CA GLY A 159 -13.05 -19.00 -17.53
C GLY A 159 -14.19 -18.50 -18.42
N TYR A 160 -14.79 -17.34 -18.11
CA TYR A 160 -15.82 -16.71 -18.95
C TYR A 160 -15.27 -16.14 -20.25
N VAL A 161 -14.06 -15.62 -20.27
CA VAL A 161 -13.38 -15.23 -21.50
C VAL A 161 -13.16 -16.45 -22.40
N GLY A 162 -12.85 -17.61 -21.80
CA GLY A 162 -12.65 -18.88 -22.48
C GLY A 162 -11.43 -18.87 -23.41
N GLU A 163 -11.39 -19.82 -24.32
CA GLU A 163 -10.33 -19.94 -25.32
C GLU A 163 -10.52 -18.94 -26.46
N THR A 164 -9.84 -17.81 -26.41
CA THR A 164 -9.90 -16.72 -27.41
C THR A 164 -8.55 -16.49 -28.09
N LYS A 165 -7.82 -17.58 -28.38
CA LYS A 165 -6.46 -17.54 -28.98
C LYS A 165 -6.39 -16.89 -30.37
N ASP A 166 -7.51 -16.70 -31.02
CA ASP A 166 -7.69 -15.99 -32.29
C ASP A 166 -8.08 -14.50 -32.11
N LYS A 167 -8.37 -14.04 -30.90
CA LYS A 167 -8.99 -12.74 -30.62
C LYS A 167 -8.10 -11.82 -29.78
N VAL A 168 -8.37 -10.53 -29.93
CA VAL A 168 -7.83 -9.48 -29.07
C VAL A 168 -8.85 -9.19 -27.97
N VAL A 169 -8.38 -9.22 -26.72
CA VAL A 169 -9.17 -8.88 -25.52
C VAL A 169 -8.76 -7.49 -25.01
N PHE A 170 -9.74 -6.68 -24.69
CA PHE A 170 -9.50 -5.37 -24.08
C PHE A 170 -9.82 -5.43 -22.59
N ASP A 171 -8.87 -5.03 -21.76
CA ASP A 171 -9.03 -4.81 -20.31
C ASP A 171 -9.16 -3.30 -20.09
N LEU A 172 -10.42 -2.86 -19.90
CA LEU A 172 -10.73 -1.44 -19.71
C LEU A 172 -10.58 -1.10 -18.22
N TYR A 173 -9.89 0.02 -17.94
CA TYR A 173 -9.48 0.42 -16.59
C TYR A 173 -8.50 -0.57 -15.95
N SER A 174 -7.46 -0.92 -16.71
CA SER A 174 -6.57 -2.05 -16.39
C SER A 174 -5.70 -1.87 -15.16
N GLY A 175 -5.61 -0.65 -14.61
CA GLY A 175 -4.78 -0.35 -13.43
C GLY A 175 -3.34 -0.81 -13.64
N THR A 176 -2.82 -1.59 -12.70
CA THR A 176 -1.46 -2.18 -12.74
C THR A 176 -1.35 -3.43 -13.63
N GLY A 177 -2.36 -3.69 -14.48
CA GLY A 177 -2.33 -4.76 -15.48
C GLY A 177 -2.57 -6.17 -14.93
N THR A 178 -3.11 -6.31 -13.73
CA THR A 178 -3.30 -7.61 -13.08
C THR A 178 -4.23 -8.53 -13.89
N ILE A 179 -5.42 -8.04 -14.27
CA ILE A 179 -6.39 -8.83 -15.05
C ILE A 179 -5.85 -9.09 -16.45
N SER A 180 -5.25 -8.09 -17.08
CA SER A 180 -4.63 -8.21 -18.41
C SER A 180 -3.65 -9.39 -18.49
N GLN A 181 -2.76 -9.51 -17.50
CA GLN A 181 -1.76 -10.57 -17.47
C GLN A 181 -2.38 -11.94 -17.15
N ILE A 182 -3.36 -12.01 -16.26
CA ILE A 182 -4.05 -13.27 -15.91
C ILE A 182 -4.85 -13.82 -17.11
N ILE A 183 -5.37 -12.95 -17.98
CA ILE A 183 -6.12 -13.36 -19.19
C ILE A 183 -5.18 -13.66 -20.37
N ALA A 184 -3.96 -13.13 -20.40
CA ALA A 184 -3.04 -13.29 -21.52
C ALA A 184 -2.87 -14.74 -22.02
N PRO A 185 -2.79 -15.79 -21.17
CA PRO A 185 -2.62 -17.17 -21.61
C PRO A 185 -3.76 -17.71 -22.48
N VAL A 186 -4.98 -17.16 -22.39
CA VAL A 186 -6.16 -17.63 -23.13
C VAL A 186 -6.51 -16.75 -24.34
N ALA A 187 -5.80 -15.67 -24.59
CA ALA A 187 -6.08 -14.71 -25.66
C ALA A 187 -4.91 -14.66 -26.67
N LYS A 188 -5.17 -14.22 -27.92
CA LYS A 188 -4.13 -13.91 -28.90
C LYS A 188 -3.30 -12.70 -28.45
N LYS A 189 -3.97 -11.69 -27.91
CA LYS A 189 -3.40 -10.45 -27.41
C LYS A 189 -4.35 -9.84 -26.38
N VAL A 190 -3.81 -9.26 -25.33
CA VAL A 190 -4.57 -8.42 -24.41
C VAL A 190 -4.06 -6.99 -24.52
N VAL A 191 -4.98 -6.04 -24.53
CA VAL A 191 -4.70 -4.60 -24.56
C VAL A 191 -5.32 -3.98 -23.31
N GLY A 192 -4.47 -3.55 -22.37
CA GLY A 192 -4.89 -2.77 -21.21
C GLY A 192 -5.11 -1.31 -21.60
N VAL A 193 -6.17 -0.71 -21.09
CA VAL A 193 -6.49 0.71 -21.27
C VAL A 193 -6.61 1.34 -19.88
N GLU A 194 -5.73 2.28 -19.59
CA GLU A 194 -5.64 2.97 -18.31
C GLU A 194 -5.27 4.44 -18.55
N ILE A 195 -5.88 5.35 -17.77
CA ILE A 195 -5.62 6.80 -17.88
C ILE A 195 -4.51 7.27 -16.94
N VAL A 196 -4.27 6.54 -15.84
CA VAL A 196 -3.26 6.90 -14.84
C VAL A 196 -1.90 6.42 -15.32
N GLU A 197 -1.03 7.35 -15.70
CA GLU A 197 0.28 7.05 -16.28
C GLU A 197 1.17 6.20 -15.35
N GLU A 198 1.14 6.48 -14.04
CA GLU A 198 1.87 5.69 -13.03
C GLU A 198 1.42 4.22 -13.01
N ALA A 199 0.10 3.98 -13.12
CA ALA A 199 -0.45 2.63 -13.16
C ALA A 199 -0.05 1.91 -14.45
N VAL A 200 0.00 2.62 -15.59
CA VAL A 200 0.50 2.07 -16.87
C VAL A 200 1.98 1.69 -16.77
N GLY A 201 2.80 2.52 -16.12
CA GLY A 201 4.20 2.22 -15.83
C GLY A 201 4.34 0.92 -15.03
N ALA A 202 3.63 0.83 -13.91
CA ALA A 202 3.61 -0.36 -13.07
C ALA A 202 3.11 -1.62 -13.81
N ALA A 203 2.10 -1.47 -14.69
CA ALA A 203 1.59 -2.58 -15.52
C ALA A 203 2.67 -3.12 -16.48
N ARG A 204 3.48 -2.26 -17.07
CA ARG A 204 4.59 -2.65 -17.95
C ARG A 204 5.69 -3.38 -17.18
N GLU A 205 6.10 -2.82 -16.03
CA GLU A 205 7.11 -3.44 -15.17
C GLU A 205 6.66 -4.83 -14.69
N ASN A 206 5.40 -4.96 -14.27
CA ASN A 206 4.82 -6.25 -13.88
C ASN A 206 4.78 -7.24 -15.06
N ALA A 207 4.43 -6.78 -16.26
CA ALA A 207 4.39 -7.64 -17.44
C ALA A 207 5.79 -8.13 -17.85
N GLU A 208 6.81 -7.27 -17.82
CA GLU A 208 8.21 -7.65 -18.07
C GLU A 208 8.71 -8.65 -17.03
N ALA A 209 8.37 -8.47 -15.76
CA ALA A 209 8.78 -9.36 -14.68
C ALA A 209 8.15 -10.77 -14.76
N ASN A 210 6.99 -10.87 -15.39
CA ASN A 210 6.24 -12.13 -15.53
C ASN A 210 6.47 -12.84 -16.89
N GLY A 211 7.14 -12.21 -17.86
CA GLY A 211 7.44 -12.77 -19.19
C GLY A 211 6.31 -12.54 -20.16
#